data_dd64deb0f2c62040f808e28ecc55ec14
#
_entry.id   dd64deb0f2c62040f808e28ecc55ec14
#
_cell.length_a   1.000
_cell.length_b   1.000
_cell.length_c   1.000
_cell.angle_alpha   90.00
_cell.angle_beta   90.00
_cell.angle_gamma   90.00
#
_symmetry.space_group_name_H-M   'P 1'
#
loop_
_entity.id
_entity.type
_entity.pdbx_description
1 polymer ?
#
loop_
_entity_poly.entity_id
_entity_poly.type
_entity_poly.pdbx_seq_one_letter_code
_entity_poly.pdbx_strand_id
1 'polypeptide(L)'
;MSGRLLELGALRYTPAGVAAVEFKLAHESEQDEAGGRRRVAAEVNAVAFETQAKLLAGRPLGSRVKVEGFLGAKSKRSKRLVLHVTNIEFIEGEQHAAAAQR
;
A
#
# COMPACT_ATOMS: atom_id res chain seq x y z
N MET A 1 -4.45 5.95 -4.20
CA MET A 1 -3.49 6.39 -3.17
C MET A 1 -2.10 5.93 -3.52
N SER A 2 -1.13 6.78 -3.32
CA SER A 2 0.27 6.44 -3.55
C SER A 2 1.02 6.51 -2.24
N GLY A 3 2.02 5.65 -2.10
CA GLY A 3 2.81 5.65 -0.89
C GLY A 3 4.00 4.75 -1.00
N ARG A 4 4.72 4.63 0.10
CA ARG A 4 5.88 3.76 0.18
C ARG A 4 5.56 2.59 1.10
N LEU A 5 6.06 1.44 0.74
CA LEU A 5 5.84 0.22 1.50
C LEU A 5 6.69 0.28 2.77
N LEU A 6 6.03 0.39 3.91
CA LEU A 6 6.71 0.47 5.20
C LEU A 6 6.91 -0.90 5.82
N GLU A 7 5.89 -1.73 5.77
CA GLU A 7 5.93 -3.06 6.34
C GLU A 7 5.22 -4.00 5.40
N LEU A 8 5.71 -5.22 5.32
CA LEU A 8 5.13 -6.23 4.46
C LEU A 8 5.09 -7.53 5.22
N GLY A 9 3.88 -8.03 5.46
CA GLY A 9 3.72 -9.31 6.11
C GLY A 9 4.03 -10.45 5.16
N ALA A 10 4.09 -11.65 5.71
CA ALA A 10 4.32 -12.84 4.90
C ALA A 10 3.08 -13.17 4.11
N LEU A 11 3.26 -13.71 2.92
CA LEU A 11 2.15 -14.24 2.14
C LEU A 11 1.56 -15.41 2.90
N ARG A 12 0.25 -15.41 3.07
CA ARG A 12 -0.45 -16.48 3.75
C ARG A 12 -1.70 -16.82 2.98
N TYR A 13 -2.31 -17.92 3.38
CA TYR A 13 -3.56 -18.36 2.74
C TYR A 13 -4.65 -18.41 3.79
N THR A 14 -5.81 -17.89 3.42
CA THR A 14 -6.98 -17.96 4.29
C THR A 14 -7.48 -19.39 4.35
N PRO A 15 -8.38 -19.72 5.29
CA PRO A 15 -8.96 -21.07 5.32
C PRO A 15 -9.64 -21.47 4.01
N ALA A 16 -10.09 -20.49 3.24
CA ALA A 16 -10.69 -20.77 1.93
C ALA A 16 -9.65 -20.95 0.83
N GLY A 17 -8.36 -20.88 1.16
CA GLY A 17 -7.32 -21.07 0.15
C GLY A 17 -6.97 -19.81 -0.62
N VAL A 18 -7.37 -18.66 -0.16
CA VAL A 18 -7.13 -17.39 -0.85
C VAL A 18 -5.82 -16.78 -0.34
N ALA A 19 -4.93 -16.45 -1.28
CA ALA A 19 -3.67 -15.81 -0.91
C ALA A 19 -3.95 -14.41 -0.35
N ALA A 20 -3.25 -14.06 0.72
CA ALA A 20 -3.45 -12.76 1.39
C ALA A 20 -2.14 -12.26 1.95
N VAL A 21 -1.97 -10.94 1.93
CA VAL A 21 -0.83 -10.33 2.55
C VAL A 21 -1.28 -9.01 3.18
N GLU A 22 -0.81 -8.75 4.39
CA GLU A 22 -1.07 -7.48 5.07
C GLU A 22 0.18 -6.62 4.95
N PHE A 23 -0.03 -5.33 4.80
CA PHE A 23 1.10 -4.42 4.64
C PHE A 23 0.70 -3.04 5.14
N LYS A 24 1.71 -2.20 5.31
CA LYS A 24 1.52 -0.83 5.76
C LYS A 24 2.17 0.10 4.77
N LEU A 25 1.46 1.16 4.41
CA LEU A 25 1.95 2.18 3.49
C LEU A 25 2.14 3.49 4.22
N ALA A 26 3.18 4.21 3.84
CA ALA A 26 3.34 5.60 4.25
C ALA A 26 2.82 6.48 3.11
N HIS A 27 1.77 7.22 3.39
CA HIS A 27 1.17 8.12 2.41
C HIS A 27 1.54 9.54 2.79
N GLU A 28 2.08 10.29 1.85
CA GLU A 28 2.41 11.69 2.07
C GLU A 28 1.75 12.53 1.01
N SER A 29 1.27 13.69 1.43
CA SER A 29 0.73 14.65 0.49
C SER A 29 1.00 16.04 1.03
N GLU A 30 0.99 17.01 0.13
CA GLU A 30 1.10 18.41 0.50
C GLU A 30 -0.24 19.06 0.29
N GLN A 31 -0.62 19.89 1.24
CA GLN A 31 -1.88 20.58 1.15
C GLN A 31 -1.67 22.05 1.41
N ASP A 32 -2.43 22.88 0.67
CA ASP A 32 -2.40 24.31 0.90
C ASP A 32 -3.44 24.62 1.94
N GLU A 33 -3.00 25.28 3.00
CA GLU A 33 -3.91 25.75 4.03
C GLU A 33 -3.68 27.23 4.21
N ALA A 34 -4.61 27.87 4.87
CA ALA A 34 -4.54 29.29 5.06
C ALA A 34 -3.15 29.71 5.50
N GLY A 35 -2.48 30.43 4.66
CA GLY A 35 -1.18 30.93 5.02
C GLY A 35 -0.01 30.05 4.69
N GLY A 36 -0.20 28.93 4.02
CA GLY A 36 0.96 28.16 3.64
C GLY A 36 0.66 26.75 3.22
N ARG A 37 1.74 26.04 2.91
CA ARG A 37 1.67 24.64 2.53
C ARG A 37 1.94 23.78 3.73
N ARG A 38 1.35 22.63 3.72
CA ARG A 38 1.47 21.71 4.82
C ARG A 38 1.65 20.30 4.30
N ARG A 39 2.67 19.64 4.81
CA ARG A 39 2.89 18.24 4.45
C ARG A 39 2.08 17.37 5.40
N VAL A 40 1.30 16.49 4.82
CA VAL A 40 0.48 15.56 5.57
C VAL A 40 1.04 14.17 5.35
N ALA A 41 1.29 13.46 6.43
CA ALA A 41 1.81 12.10 6.37
C ALA A 41 0.89 11.20 7.18
N ALA A 42 0.63 10.02 6.67
CA ALA A 42 -0.22 9.07 7.35
C ALA A 42 0.24 7.66 7.05
N GLU A 43 0.08 6.78 8.02
CA GLU A 43 0.32 5.37 7.82
C GLU A 43 -1.01 4.69 7.63
N VAL A 44 -1.08 3.82 6.63
CA VAL A 44 -2.31 3.15 6.27
C VAL A 44 -2.08 1.65 6.31
N ASN A 45 -2.89 0.96 7.09
CA ASN A 45 -2.86 -0.50 7.11
C ASN A 45 -3.72 -1.01 5.98
N ALA A 46 -3.22 -2.00 5.26
CA ALA A 46 -3.87 -2.49 4.06
C ALA A 46 -3.77 -3.99 3.98
N VAL A 47 -4.65 -4.59 3.20
CA VAL A 47 -4.60 -6.01 2.92
C VAL A 47 -4.86 -6.20 1.44
N ALA A 48 -4.13 -7.15 0.84
CA ALA A 48 -4.30 -7.52 -0.56
C ALA A 48 -4.56 -9.00 -0.65
N PHE A 49 -5.31 -9.40 -1.68
CA PHE A 49 -5.68 -10.80 -1.87
C PHE A 49 -5.33 -11.25 -3.27
N GLU A 50 -5.09 -12.55 -3.42
CA GLU A 50 -4.90 -13.22 -4.69
C GLU A 50 -3.80 -12.57 -5.52
N THR A 51 -4.10 -12.12 -6.73
CA THR A 51 -3.09 -11.56 -7.62
C THR A 51 -2.34 -10.42 -6.96
N GLN A 52 -3.06 -9.54 -6.27
CA GLN A 52 -2.41 -8.39 -5.64
C GLN A 52 -1.46 -8.83 -4.54
N ALA A 53 -1.85 -9.83 -3.76
CA ALA A 53 -0.99 -10.35 -2.72
C ALA A 53 0.28 -10.95 -3.31
N LYS A 54 0.15 -11.67 -4.39
CA LYS A 54 1.30 -12.31 -5.03
C LYS A 54 2.23 -11.27 -5.64
N LEU A 55 1.67 -10.19 -6.16
CA LEU A 55 2.50 -9.13 -6.71
C LEU A 55 3.32 -8.43 -5.62
N LEU A 56 2.76 -8.32 -4.42
CA LEU A 56 3.47 -7.68 -3.32
C LEU A 56 4.51 -8.56 -2.68
N ALA A 57 4.30 -9.87 -2.71
CA ALA A 57 5.19 -10.79 -1.98
C ALA A 57 6.62 -10.60 -2.43
N GLY A 58 7.51 -10.42 -1.48
CA GLY A 58 8.93 -10.27 -1.78
C GLY A 58 9.37 -8.89 -2.23
N ARG A 59 8.48 -7.94 -2.30
CA ARG A 59 8.89 -6.59 -2.68
C ARG A 59 9.70 -5.95 -1.56
N PRO A 60 10.74 -5.20 -1.91
CA PRO A 60 11.55 -4.57 -0.86
C PRO A 60 10.78 -3.42 -0.21
N LEU A 61 11.04 -3.25 1.08
CA LEU A 61 10.48 -2.11 1.80
C LEU A 61 11.00 -0.83 1.18
N GLY A 62 10.18 0.20 1.22
CA GLY A 62 10.50 1.46 0.58
C GLY A 62 10.05 1.55 -0.86
N SER A 63 9.55 0.45 -1.42
CA SER A 63 9.02 0.48 -2.77
C SER A 63 7.85 1.45 -2.86
N ARG A 64 7.78 2.17 -3.96
CA ARG A 64 6.69 3.10 -4.18
C ARG A 64 5.59 2.39 -4.93
N VAL A 65 4.38 2.55 -4.44
CA VAL A 65 3.23 1.87 -5.03
C VAL A 65 2.06 2.81 -5.13
N LYS A 66 1.19 2.54 -6.09
CA LYS A 66 -0.09 3.19 -6.21
C LYS A 66 -1.16 2.12 -6.02
N VAL A 67 -2.06 2.36 -5.08
CA VAL A 67 -3.08 1.36 -4.76
C VAL A 67 -4.46 1.97 -4.89
N GLU A 68 -5.41 1.13 -5.26
CA GLU A 68 -6.81 1.45 -5.30
C GLU A 68 -7.54 0.41 -4.47
N GLY A 69 -8.60 0.85 -3.82
CA GLY A 69 -9.36 -0.07 -3.00
C GLY A 69 -10.39 0.68 -2.19
N PHE A 70 -10.85 0.03 -1.13
CA PHE A 70 -11.88 0.61 -0.28
C PHE A 70 -11.57 0.28 1.17
N LEU A 71 -12.05 1.14 2.07
CA LEU A 71 -11.88 0.90 3.49
C LEU A 71 -12.97 -0.04 3.97
N GLY A 72 -12.56 -0.99 4.78
CA GLY A 72 -13.50 -1.93 5.35
C GLY A 72 -12.93 -2.55 6.60
N ALA A 73 -13.75 -3.33 7.31
CA ALA A 73 -13.30 -4.00 8.49
C ALA A 73 -12.26 -5.06 8.14
N LYS A 74 -11.27 -5.23 9.01
CA LYS A 74 -10.23 -6.20 8.79
C LYS A 74 -10.79 -7.60 8.74
N SER A 75 -11.76 -7.90 9.58
CA SER A 75 -12.40 -9.20 9.62
C SER A 75 -13.72 -9.06 10.36
N LYS A 76 -14.47 -10.15 10.41
CA LYS A 76 -15.73 -10.14 11.15
C LYS A 76 -15.50 -9.90 12.63
N ARG A 77 -14.37 -10.33 13.14
CA ARG A 77 -14.05 -10.18 14.56
C ARG A 77 -13.43 -8.83 14.88
N SER A 78 -12.68 -8.27 13.93
CA SER A 78 -11.99 -7.02 14.15
C SER A 78 -12.70 -5.93 13.39
N LYS A 79 -13.11 -4.90 14.08
CA LYS A 79 -13.73 -3.74 13.44
C LYS A 79 -12.72 -2.70 13.02
N ARG A 80 -11.43 -3.01 13.17
CA ARG A 80 -10.39 -2.11 12.71
C ARG A 80 -10.52 -1.91 11.21
N LEU A 81 -10.42 -0.66 10.79
CA LEU A 81 -10.49 -0.34 9.37
C LEU A 81 -9.15 -0.59 8.71
N VAL A 82 -9.18 -1.22 7.56
CA VAL A 82 -8.00 -1.40 6.73
C VAL A 82 -8.40 -1.11 5.29
N LEU A 83 -7.41 -0.78 4.48
CA LEU A 83 -7.64 -0.59 3.06
C LEU A 83 -7.62 -1.96 2.37
N HIS A 84 -8.75 -2.33 1.77
CA HIS A 84 -8.84 -3.55 0.98
C HIS A 84 -8.44 -3.19 -0.44
N VAL A 85 -7.28 -3.68 -0.86
CA VAL A 85 -6.69 -3.26 -2.13
C VAL A 85 -7.28 -4.08 -3.25
N THR A 86 -7.80 -3.40 -4.25
CA THR A 86 -8.36 -4.05 -5.43
C THR A 86 -7.43 -3.96 -6.62
N ASN A 87 -6.50 -3.02 -6.62
CA ASN A 87 -5.52 -2.91 -7.68
C ASN A 87 -4.24 -2.28 -7.15
N ILE A 88 -3.11 -2.70 -7.69
CA ILE A 88 -1.84 -2.18 -7.24
C ILE A 88 -0.92 -2.00 -8.44
N GLU A 89 -0.21 -0.89 -8.46
CA GLU A 89 0.80 -0.61 -9.47
C GLU A 89 2.08 -0.23 -8.77
N PHE A 90 3.19 -0.71 -9.28
CA PHE A 90 4.49 -0.34 -8.74
C PHE A 90 5.05 0.81 -9.58
N ILE A 91 5.51 1.85 -8.88
CA ILE A 91 5.99 3.05 -9.55
C ILE A 91 7.49 2.87 -9.75
N GLU A 92 7.86 2.05 -10.71
CA GLU A 92 9.26 1.75 -10.95
C GLU A 92 9.90 2.72 -11.92
N GLY A 93 9.09 3.33 -12.77
CA GLY A 93 9.65 4.28 -13.70
C GLY A 93 10.31 5.44 -13.03
N GLU A 94 9.84 5.77 -11.84
CA GLU A 94 10.45 6.85 -11.12
C GLU A 94 11.87 6.52 -10.71
N GLN A 95 12.10 5.29 -10.29
CA GLN A 95 13.44 4.87 -9.99
C GLN A 95 14.29 4.82 -11.23
N HIS A 96 13.71 4.35 -12.29
CA HIS A 96 14.43 4.31 -13.54
C HIS A 96 14.74 5.68 -14.03
N ALA A 97 13.84 6.61 -13.83
CA ALA A 97 14.14 7.96 -14.27
C ALA A 97 15.39 8.45 -13.59
N ALA A 98 15.50 8.15 -12.33
CA ALA A 98 16.68 8.54 -11.61
C ALA A 98 17.89 7.82 -12.14
N ALA A 99 17.71 6.58 -12.49
CA ALA A 99 18.83 5.84 -12.98
C ALA A 99 19.11 6.15 -14.40
N ALA A 100 18.06 6.44 -15.08
CA ALA A 100 18.26 6.60 -16.47
C ALA A 100 18.70 7.88 -16.82
N GLN A 101 18.56 8.50 -15.99
CA GLN A 101 18.85 9.53 -16.29
C GLN A 101 19.75 9.38 -16.68
N ARG A 102 19.53 8.75 -16.99
CA ARG A 102 19.92 8.05 -17.44
C ARG A 102 20.03 8.09 -18.48
#